data_9fc87d6f1acced7faa7843a70df8070c
#
_entry.id   9fc87d6f1acced7faa7843a70df8070c
#
_cell.length_a   1.000
_cell.length_b   1.000
_cell.length_c   1.000
_cell.angle_alpha   90.00
_cell.angle_beta   90.00
_cell.angle_gamma   90.00
#
_symmetry.space_group_name_H-M   'P 1'
#
loop_
_entity.id
_entity.type
_entity.pdbx_description
1 polymer ?
#
loop_
_entity_poly.entity_id
_entity_poly.type
_entity_poly.pdbx_seq_one_letter_code
_entity_poly.pdbx_strand_id
1 'polypeptide(L)'
;MSVWFPFFAGVILLGSCQKGGQTVEETLSVTPSTLNVGKDLSSYKLEVLSNTSWTVALTGDSGSEVSWATLGRSSGNGNASIQIRVLENKYKDLRTASVVFTTVGGKTQIVALVQEGDESSQEEGGSATLRIGTYNLRTSNSDIGTVNDWSTRKERVKASILACDFDIVGLQELQADQQAWLRSELGDLYDFKFFSPYSPTGSEGVKGAQGIGYKKGKLALSDWHYFWAADNPEVMTEADVSPDTGTGYNRGGCCGVFTHTASGVQMFVMNNHGCLFDEPNAKYAHVYLDREKKYNTAGLPSFFIGDMNETPNTTPGSPYMTYTEYWKDAFNETASQDRTGPQSTFNGFNAPQGKTREDYVFFRGGTIVIKHYTCDNTLYGGGNYASDHFPVYVDVTVSK
;
A
#
# COMPACT_ATOMS: atom_id res chain seq x y z
N MET A 1 -21.75 34.37 -42.21
CA MET A 1 -23.21 34.36 -42.38
C MET A 1 -23.78 33.53 -41.25
N SER A 2 -24.31 34.24 -40.25
CA SER A 2 -24.90 33.66 -39.04
C SER A 2 -26.41 33.47 -39.32
N VAL A 3 -26.95 32.32 -39.00
CA VAL A 3 -28.40 32.11 -39.01
C VAL A 3 -28.83 31.71 -37.60
N TRP A 4 -29.54 32.62 -36.97
CA TRP A 4 -30.27 32.43 -35.73
C TRP A 4 -31.67 31.88 -36.00
N PHE A 5 -32.10 30.87 -35.21
CA PHE A 5 -33.51 30.48 -35.11
C PHE A 5 -33.99 30.68 -33.65
N PRO A 6 -35.09 31.35 -33.44
CA PRO A 6 -35.69 31.52 -32.14
C PRO A 6 -36.64 30.36 -31.81
N PHE A 7 -36.48 29.78 -30.62
CA PHE A 7 -37.44 28.81 -30.07
C PHE A 7 -38.55 29.61 -29.34
N PHE A 8 -39.75 29.41 -29.78
CA PHE A 8 -40.97 29.88 -29.08
C PHE A 8 -41.33 28.88 -27.99
N ALA A 9 -41.30 29.32 -26.73
CA ALA A 9 -41.81 28.58 -25.58
C ALA A 9 -43.27 28.96 -25.35
N GLY A 10 -44.18 28.03 -25.63
CA GLY A 10 -45.57 28.13 -25.25
C GLY A 10 -45.76 27.87 -23.76
N VAL A 11 -46.21 28.88 -23.02
CA VAL A 11 -46.60 28.72 -21.63
C VAL A 11 -48.03 28.18 -21.57
N ILE A 12 -48.17 26.94 -21.14
CA ILE A 12 -49.45 26.36 -20.72
C ILE A 12 -49.59 26.57 -19.22
N LEU A 13 -50.41 27.51 -18.82
CA LEU A 13 -50.88 27.71 -17.45
C LEU A 13 -51.90 26.61 -17.12
N LEU A 14 -51.48 25.55 -16.49
CA LEU A 14 -52.34 24.63 -15.76
C LEU A 14 -52.41 25.07 -14.32
N GLY A 15 -53.51 25.70 -13.95
CA GLY A 15 -53.83 26.01 -12.57
C GLY A 15 -54.01 24.73 -11.76
N SER A 16 -53.01 24.38 -10.97
CA SER A 16 -53.10 23.33 -9.95
C SER A 16 -53.36 23.98 -8.62
N CYS A 17 -54.51 23.68 -8.02
CA CYS A 17 -54.82 23.96 -6.63
C CYS A 17 -53.76 23.31 -5.74
N GLN A 18 -52.76 24.05 -5.29
CA GLN A 18 -51.90 23.63 -4.20
C GLN A 18 -52.69 23.72 -2.88
N LYS A 19 -53.11 22.53 -2.37
CA LYS A 19 -53.33 22.38 -0.94
C LYS A 19 -51.99 22.69 -0.26
N GLY A 20 -51.96 23.73 0.58
CA GLY A 20 -50.84 24.10 1.40
C GLY A 20 -50.46 22.96 2.34
N GLY A 21 -49.57 22.07 1.90
CA GLY A 21 -48.86 21.17 2.77
C GLY A 21 -47.82 21.99 3.51
N GLN A 22 -47.92 22.12 4.82
CA GLN A 22 -46.83 22.59 5.65
C GLN A 22 -45.63 21.67 5.36
N THR A 23 -44.57 22.18 4.78
CA THR A 23 -43.28 21.47 4.70
C THR A 23 -42.77 21.36 6.11
N VAL A 24 -42.87 20.15 6.68
CA VAL A 24 -42.30 19.86 8.00
C VAL A 24 -40.78 19.98 7.84
N GLU A 25 -40.17 20.90 8.57
CA GLU A 25 -38.73 21.08 8.57
C GLU A 25 -38.07 19.81 9.05
N GLU A 26 -37.09 19.32 8.30
CA GLU A 26 -36.32 18.13 8.70
C GLU A 26 -35.51 18.41 9.97
N THR A 27 -35.57 17.46 10.91
CA THR A 27 -34.78 17.52 12.14
C THR A 27 -33.80 16.34 12.15
N LEU A 28 -32.59 16.62 12.59
CA LEU A 28 -31.56 15.61 12.82
C LEU A 28 -30.70 16.04 14.00
N SER A 29 -30.59 15.20 15.01
CA SER A 29 -29.69 15.35 16.15
C SER A 29 -29.12 14.01 16.53
N VAL A 30 -27.84 13.95 16.81
CA VAL A 30 -27.14 12.72 17.23
C VAL A 30 -26.39 12.97 18.53
N THR A 31 -26.53 12.05 19.46
CA THR A 31 -25.90 12.15 20.78
C THR A 31 -25.11 10.86 21.07
N PRO A 32 -23.87 11.00 21.58
CA PRO A 32 -23.12 12.23 21.82
C PRO A 32 -22.63 12.89 20.50
N SER A 33 -22.29 14.17 20.53
CA SER A 33 -21.70 14.89 19.39
C SER A 33 -20.22 14.59 19.19
N THR A 34 -19.58 14.05 20.22
CA THR A 34 -18.20 13.53 20.19
C THR A 34 -18.16 12.22 20.96
N LEU A 35 -17.60 11.21 20.36
CA LEU A 35 -17.42 9.89 20.97
C LEU A 35 -15.93 9.69 21.27
N ASN A 36 -15.54 9.97 22.51
CA ASN A 36 -14.20 9.65 23.01
C ASN A 36 -14.19 8.22 23.56
N VAL A 37 -13.31 7.39 23.02
CA VAL A 37 -13.26 5.96 23.34
C VAL A 37 -11.84 5.58 23.77
N GLY A 38 -11.73 4.65 24.71
CA GLY A 38 -10.46 4.09 25.13
C GLY A 38 -9.83 3.23 24.04
N LYS A 39 -8.57 2.85 24.26
CA LYS A 39 -7.77 2.06 23.32
C LYS A 39 -8.33 0.65 23.02
N ASP A 40 -9.03 0.04 23.97
CA ASP A 40 -9.44 -1.36 23.90
C ASP A 40 -10.62 -1.57 22.93
N LEU A 41 -10.74 -2.81 22.42
CA LEU A 41 -11.91 -3.24 21.66
C LEU A 41 -13.19 -2.95 22.44
N SER A 42 -14.10 -2.18 21.85
CA SER A 42 -15.32 -1.75 22.55
C SER A 42 -16.47 -1.49 21.57
N SER A 43 -17.68 -1.37 22.13
CA SER A 43 -18.87 -1.02 21.38
C SER A 43 -19.62 0.10 22.10
N TYR A 44 -20.04 1.08 21.34
CA TYR A 44 -20.73 2.27 21.84
C TYR A 44 -22.05 2.46 21.12
N LYS A 45 -22.88 3.33 21.64
CA LYS A 45 -24.21 3.62 21.14
C LYS A 45 -24.34 5.07 20.80
N LEU A 46 -24.86 5.36 19.61
CA LEU A 46 -25.24 6.71 19.17
C LEU A 46 -26.77 6.76 19.11
N GLU A 47 -27.38 7.74 19.74
CA GLU A 47 -28.81 8.00 19.68
C GLU A 47 -29.13 9.05 18.62
N VAL A 48 -29.94 8.67 17.65
CA VAL A 48 -30.39 9.53 16.55
C VAL A 48 -31.80 9.96 16.82
N LEU A 49 -32.05 11.25 16.80
CA LEU A 49 -33.39 11.87 16.82
C LEU A 49 -33.63 12.52 15.48
N SER A 50 -34.58 12.05 14.71
CA SER A 50 -34.91 12.57 13.39
C SER A 50 -36.41 12.38 13.12
N ASN A 51 -36.99 13.28 12.33
CA ASN A 51 -38.36 13.16 11.81
C ASN A 51 -38.40 12.62 10.36
N THR A 52 -37.28 12.21 9.82
CA THR A 52 -37.15 11.74 8.42
C THR A 52 -36.14 10.59 8.30
N SER A 53 -36.02 10.03 7.08
CA SER A 53 -35.01 9.02 6.76
C SER A 53 -33.62 9.66 6.66
N TRP A 54 -32.62 8.88 7.04
CA TRP A 54 -31.21 9.29 7.05
C TRP A 54 -30.30 8.13 6.69
N THR A 55 -29.10 8.47 6.22
CA THR A 55 -27.98 7.57 6.02
C THR A 55 -26.86 7.92 6.98
N VAL A 56 -25.94 6.98 7.22
CA VAL A 56 -24.74 7.21 8.04
C VAL A 56 -23.54 6.52 7.42
N ALA A 57 -22.41 7.19 7.43
CA ALA A 57 -21.12 6.69 6.95
C ALA A 57 -20.00 7.02 7.93
N LEU A 58 -18.98 6.17 7.94
CA LEU A 58 -17.68 6.44 8.59
C LEU A 58 -16.72 7.00 7.55
N THR A 59 -16.03 8.08 7.93
CA THR A 59 -15.06 8.75 7.06
C THR A 59 -13.85 9.11 7.90
N GLY A 60 -12.68 8.67 7.47
CA GLY A 60 -11.41 9.07 8.08
C GLY A 60 -10.98 10.47 7.64
N ASP A 61 -9.81 10.88 8.13
CA ASP A 61 -9.22 12.16 7.76
C ASP A 61 -9.03 12.24 6.24
N SER A 62 -9.34 13.39 5.67
CA SER A 62 -9.31 13.64 4.22
C SER A 62 -10.19 12.72 3.37
N GLY A 63 -11.23 12.09 3.97
CA GLY A 63 -12.16 11.21 3.24
C GLY A 63 -11.69 9.76 3.08
N SER A 64 -10.65 9.35 3.80
CA SER A 64 -10.14 7.97 3.78
C SER A 64 -11.12 6.96 4.37
N GLU A 65 -11.00 5.70 3.98
CA GLU A 65 -11.77 4.59 4.55
C GLU A 65 -11.32 4.29 5.98
N VAL A 66 -12.28 4.00 6.87
CA VAL A 66 -12.03 3.67 8.27
C VAL A 66 -12.15 2.17 8.46
N SER A 67 -11.03 1.48 8.61
CA SER A 67 -10.97 0.03 8.82
C SER A 67 -11.11 -0.41 10.29
N TRP A 68 -10.87 0.51 11.22
CA TRP A 68 -10.80 0.22 12.67
C TRP A 68 -12.12 0.45 13.43
N ALA A 69 -13.14 0.94 12.75
CA ALA A 69 -14.48 1.08 13.32
C ALA A 69 -15.54 0.61 12.32
N THR A 70 -16.65 0.09 12.82
CA THR A 70 -17.78 -0.38 12.00
C THR A 70 -19.11 0.07 12.58
N LEU A 71 -20.05 0.41 11.70
CA LEU A 71 -21.41 0.79 12.07
C LEU A 71 -22.34 -0.42 11.99
N GLY A 72 -23.21 -0.58 12.95
CA GLY A 72 -24.22 -1.66 12.97
C GLY A 72 -25.29 -1.52 11.88
N ARG A 73 -25.41 -0.34 11.26
CA ARG A 73 -26.27 -0.07 10.09
C ARG A 73 -25.76 1.16 9.33
N SER A 74 -26.15 1.28 8.08
CA SER A 74 -25.81 2.41 7.20
C SER A 74 -26.95 3.40 6.97
N SER A 75 -28.18 3.13 7.49
CA SER A 75 -29.37 3.99 7.33
C SER A 75 -30.41 3.74 8.41
N GLY A 76 -31.37 4.66 8.49
CA GLY A 76 -32.54 4.55 9.37
C GLY A 76 -33.66 5.50 8.96
N ASN A 77 -34.79 5.43 9.68
CA ASN A 77 -35.93 6.32 9.52
C ASN A 77 -36.45 6.73 10.90
N GLY A 78 -36.60 8.04 11.11
CA GLY A 78 -37.00 8.56 12.40
C GLY A 78 -35.94 8.36 13.48
N ASN A 79 -36.42 8.29 14.73
CA ASN A 79 -35.55 8.05 15.88
C ASN A 79 -35.00 6.62 15.87
N ALA A 80 -33.72 6.50 16.16
CA ALA A 80 -33.06 5.20 16.20
C ALA A 80 -31.81 5.23 17.08
N SER A 81 -31.31 4.03 17.39
CA SER A 81 -30.02 3.84 18.02
C SER A 81 -29.10 3.07 17.09
N ILE A 82 -27.85 3.49 17.00
CA ILE A 82 -26.81 2.85 16.20
C ILE A 82 -25.71 2.36 17.12
N GLN A 83 -25.29 1.12 16.90
CA GLN A 83 -24.11 0.59 17.53
C GLN A 83 -22.88 0.89 16.66
N ILE A 84 -21.83 1.40 17.25
CA ILE A 84 -20.51 1.54 16.65
C ILE A 84 -19.55 0.62 17.40
N ARG A 85 -18.91 -0.29 16.67
CA ARG A 85 -17.86 -1.15 17.19
C ARG A 85 -16.51 -0.55 16.80
N VAL A 86 -15.60 -0.43 17.77
CA VAL A 86 -14.27 0.14 17.60
C VAL A 86 -13.26 -0.95 17.96
N LEU A 87 -12.34 -1.24 17.04
CA LEU A 87 -11.27 -2.20 17.26
C LEU A 87 -10.20 -1.60 18.20
N GLU A 88 -9.43 -2.47 18.85
CA GLU A 88 -8.31 -2.07 19.69
C GLU A 88 -7.33 -1.17 18.93
N ASN A 89 -6.92 -0.08 19.57
CA ASN A 89 -5.82 0.77 19.11
C ASN A 89 -4.53 0.36 19.82
N LYS A 90 -3.71 -0.40 19.14
CA LYS A 90 -2.42 -0.90 19.65
C LYS A 90 -1.29 0.11 19.50
N TYR A 91 -1.56 1.27 18.89
CA TYR A 91 -0.57 2.30 18.63
C TYR A 91 -0.64 3.37 19.71
N LYS A 92 0.51 4.03 19.97
CA LYS A 92 0.60 5.10 20.95
C LYS A 92 -0.26 6.31 20.59
N ASP A 93 -0.37 6.60 19.30
CA ASP A 93 -1.09 7.77 18.83
C ASP A 93 -2.61 7.55 18.85
N LEU A 94 -3.33 8.58 19.22
CA LEU A 94 -4.78 8.62 19.06
C LEU A 94 -5.13 8.58 17.56
N ARG A 95 -6.30 8.05 17.24
CA ARG A 95 -6.83 8.06 15.88
C ARG A 95 -8.24 8.63 15.84
N THR A 96 -8.58 9.27 14.74
CA THR A 96 -9.83 10.01 14.58
C THR A 96 -10.60 9.55 13.35
N ALA A 97 -11.92 9.68 13.41
CA ALA A 97 -12.81 9.49 12.29
C ALA A 97 -14.07 10.36 12.49
N SER A 98 -14.80 10.58 11.43
CA SER A 98 -16.09 11.26 11.43
C SER A 98 -17.21 10.26 11.15
N VAL A 99 -18.26 10.24 11.99
CA VAL A 99 -19.51 9.54 11.72
C VAL A 99 -20.49 10.56 11.16
N VAL A 100 -20.73 10.51 9.85
CA VAL A 100 -21.51 11.51 9.11
C VAL A 100 -22.92 11.00 8.86
N PHE A 101 -23.90 11.67 9.42
CA PHE A 101 -25.32 11.42 9.19
C PHE A 101 -25.86 12.44 8.18
N THR A 102 -26.69 11.97 7.24
CA THR A 102 -27.29 12.83 6.22
C THR A 102 -28.76 12.45 6.03
N THR A 103 -29.67 13.42 6.15
CA THR A 103 -31.10 13.23 5.87
C THR A 103 -31.36 13.20 4.36
N VAL A 104 -32.56 12.78 3.96
CA VAL A 104 -33.00 12.81 2.54
C VAL A 104 -32.98 14.21 1.96
N GLY A 105 -33.29 15.26 2.75
CA GLY A 105 -33.23 16.65 2.33
C GLY A 105 -31.81 17.25 2.41
N GLY A 106 -30.79 16.48 2.77
CA GLY A 106 -29.39 16.91 2.76
C GLY A 106 -28.90 17.56 4.06
N LYS A 107 -29.69 17.57 5.13
CA LYS A 107 -29.23 18.04 6.45
C LYS A 107 -28.21 17.06 7.01
N THR A 108 -27.04 17.54 7.46
CA THR A 108 -25.95 16.74 7.98
C THR A 108 -25.70 16.96 9.47
N GLN A 109 -25.29 15.89 10.15
CA GLN A 109 -24.78 15.93 11.53
C GLN A 109 -23.53 15.06 11.58
N ILE A 110 -22.46 15.59 12.14
CA ILE A 110 -21.18 14.88 12.29
C ILE A 110 -20.95 14.60 13.77
N VAL A 111 -20.61 13.36 14.07
CA VAL A 111 -20.09 12.92 15.37
C VAL A 111 -18.60 12.66 15.21
N ALA A 112 -17.77 13.36 15.95
CA ALA A 112 -16.34 13.07 15.97
C ALA A 112 -16.10 11.78 16.79
N LEU A 113 -15.40 10.81 16.20
CA LEU A 113 -14.92 9.60 16.86
C LEU A 113 -13.42 9.79 17.14
N VAL A 114 -13.05 9.79 18.41
CA VAL A 114 -11.67 9.91 18.86
C VAL A 114 -11.33 8.71 19.70
N GLN A 115 -10.37 7.90 19.26
CA GLN A 115 -9.88 6.76 20.04
C GLN A 115 -8.51 7.06 20.61
N GLU A 116 -8.38 6.85 21.92
CA GLU A 116 -7.10 6.96 22.61
C GLU A 116 -6.08 5.98 22.04
N GLY A 117 -4.82 6.38 22.07
CA GLY A 117 -3.69 5.51 21.84
C GLY A 117 -3.38 4.65 23.07
N ASP A 118 -2.59 3.61 22.86
CA ASP A 118 -2.05 2.81 23.94
C ASP A 118 -0.77 3.47 24.50
N GLU A 119 -0.89 4.32 25.52
CA GLU A 119 0.27 4.90 26.19
C GLU A 119 1.17 3.82 26.86
N SER A 120 0.61 2.63 27.13
CA SER A 120 1.39 1.50 27.62
C SER A 120 2.06 0.70 26.49
N SER A 121 1.66 0.92 25.23
CA SER A 121 2.49 0.60 24.08
C SER A 121 3.68 1.57 24.12
N GLN A 122 4.49 1.42 25.15
CA GLN A 122 5.83 1.95 25.14
C GLN A 122 6.45 1.36 23.88
N GLU A 123 6.67 2.19 22.83
CA GLU A 123 7.90 2.00 22.11
C GLU A 123 8.95 2.04 23.21
N GLU A 124 9.35 0.88 23.71
CA GLU A 124 10.52 0.78 24.58
C GLU A 124 11.57 1.61 23.89
N GLY A 125 12.09 2.65 24.56
CA GLY A 125 12.90 3.66 23.89
C GLY A 125 13.93 2.98 22.98
N GLY A 126 13.68 2.99 21.67
CA GLY A 126 14.45 2.30 20.65
C GLY A 126 13.77 1.17 19.87
N SER A 127 12.43 1.07 19.80
CA SER A 127 11.73 0.17 18.84
C SER A 127 10.84 0.93 17.88
N ALA A 128 10.56 0.33 16.72
CA ALA A 128 9.65 0.82 15.70
C ALA A 128 8.76 -0.31 15.20
N THR A 129 7.45 -0.09 15.16
CA THR A 129 6.50 -1.00 14.51
C THR A 129 6.19 -0.49 13.11
N LEU A 130 6.44 -1.34 12.12
CA LEU A 130 6.41 -0.95 10.72
C LEU A 130 5.75 -2.03 9.87
N ARG A 131 5.16 -1.61 8.74
CA ARG A 131 4.76 -2.47 7.64
C ARG A 131 5.72 -2.29 6.47
N ILE A 132 6.47 -3.34 6.17
CA ILE A 132 7.51 -3.35 5.14
C ILE A 132 7.15 -4.40 4.10
N GLY A 133 7.18 -4.04 2.83
CA GLY A 133 6.80 -4.97 1.77
C GLY A 133 7.34 -4.64 0.39
N THR A 134 6.87 -5.38 -0.59
CA THR A 134 7.22 -5.25 -2.00
C THR A 134 5.99 -5.38 -2.88
N TYR A 135 6.01 -4.72 -4.03
CA TYR A 135 4.94 -4.79 -5.00
C TYR A 135 5.44 -4.52 -6.43
N ASN A 136 5.52 -5.55 -7.26
CA ASN A 136 5.71 -5.40 -8.69
C ASN A 136 4.43 -4.82 -9.29
N LEU A 137 4.51 -3.62 -9.89
CA LEU A 137 3.35 -2.90 -10.40
C LEU A 137 3.01 -3.25 -11.86
N ARG A 138 3.71 -4.18 -12.47
CA ARG A 138 3.60 -4.48 -13.91
C ARG A 138 3.79 -3.23 -14.77
N THR A 139 4.64 -3.31 -15.73
CA THR A 139 4.97 -2.20 -16.63
C THR A 139 3.75 -1.61 -17.35
N SER A 140 3.70 -0.30 -17.56
CA SER A 140 2.57 0.39 -18.20
C SER A 140 2.47 0.16 -19.70
N ASN A 141 3.52 -0.32 -20.36
CA ASN A 141 3.55 -0.59 -21.80
C ASN A 141 3.12 -2.02 -22.18
N SER A 142 2.64 -2.79 -21.22
CA SER A 142 2.05 -4.12 -21.41
C SER A 142 0.53 -4.07 -21.28
N ASP A 143 -0.13 -5.11 -21.78
CA ASP A 143 -1.58 -5.34 -21.63
C ASP A 143 -2.46 -4.25 -22.26
N ILE A 144 -1.92 -3.50 -23.23
CA ILE A 144 -2.56 -2.35 -23.89
C ILE A 144 -3.89 -2.76 -24.51
N GLY A 145 -4.93 -1.96 -24.27
CA GLY A 145 -6.28 -2.16 -24.78
C GLY A 145 -7.08 -3.25 -24.07
N THR A 146 -6.54 -3.84 -22.99
CA THR A 146 -7.25 -4.81 -22.15
C THR A 146 -7.76 -4.18 -20.86
N VAL A 147 -8.51 -4.94 -20.07
CA VAL A 147 -8.92 -4.55 -18.71
C VAL A 147 -7.72 -4.31 -17.79
N ASN A 148 -6.55 -4.85 -18.14
CA ASN A 148 -5.29 -4.73 -17.40
C ASN A 148 -4.35 -3.65 -17.95
N ASP A 149 -4.79 -2.91 -18.97
CA ASP A 149 -4.09 -1.70 -19.42
C ASP A 149 -3.84 -0.72 -18.26
N TRP A 150 -2.66 -0.13 -18.22
CA TRP A 150 -2.28 0.80 -17.16
C TRP A 150 -3.27 1.94 -16.98
N SER A 151 -3.77 2.51 -18.08
CA SER A 151 -4.77 3.58 -18.05
C SER A 151 -6.04 3.20 -17.27
N THR A 152 -6.38 1.90 -17.26
CA THR A 152 -7.54 1.34 -16.56
C THR A 152 -7.19 0.88 -15.14
N ARG A 153 -6.05 0.19 -14.96
CA ARG A 153 -5.73 -0.47 -13.68
C ARG A 153 -5.01 0.43 -12.66
N LYS A 154 -4.48 1.58 -13.05
CA LYS A 154 -3.77 2.48 -12.14
C LYS A 154 -4.58 2.85 -10.89
N GLU A 155 -5.89 3.04 -11.01
CA GLU A 155 -6.77 3.33 -9.87
C GLU A 155 -6.88 2.12 -8.91
N ARG A 156 -6.83 0.89 -9.45
CA ARG A 156 -6.77 -0.34 -8.66
C ARG A 156 -5.44 -0.43 -7.90
N VAL A 157 -4.33 -0.07 -8.57
CA VAL A 157 -3.01 0.00 -7.94
C VAL A 157 -2.98 1.01 -6.80
N LYS A 158 -3.57 2.21 -7.00
CA LYS A 158 -3.72 3.21 -5.95
C LYS A 158 -4.50 2.65 -4.76
N ALA A 159 -5.67 2.05 -5.03
CA ALA A 159 -6.51 1.45 -3.99
C ALA A 159 -5.78 0.34 -3.23
N SER A 160 -5.01 -0.50 -3.93
CA SER A 160 -4.20 -1.57 -3.33
C SER A 160 -3.09 -1.00 -2.43
N ILE A 161 -2.31 -0.03 -2.90
CA ILE A 161 -1.24 0.59 -2.09
C ILE A 161 -1.82 1.23 -0.82
N LEU A 162 -2.94 1.95 -0.96
CA LEU A 162 -3.61 2.59 0.18
C LEU A 162 -4.19 1.56 1.17
N ALA A 163 -4.77 0.46 0.67
CA ALA A 163 -5.30 -0.61 1.52
C ALA A 163 -4.21 -1.40 2.25
N CYS A 164 -3.09 -1.66 1.58
CA CYS A 164 -1.92 -2.28 2.21
C CYS A 164 -1.29 -1.40 3.28
N ASP A 165 -1.40 -0.08 3.16
CA ASP A 165 -0.92 0.90 4.14
C ASP A 165 0.55 0.71 4.52
N PHE A 166 1.41 0.52 3.52
CA PHE A 166 2.85 0.32 3.72
C PHE A 166 3.51 1.48 4.44
N ASP A 167 4.43 1.20 5.34
CA ASP A 167 5.40 2.20 5.81
C ASP A 167 6.59 2.30 4.86
N ILE A 168 7.07 1.15 4.35
CA ILE A 168 8.10 1.05 3.31
C ILE A 168 7.62 0.02 2.27
N VAL A 169 7.70 0.38 1.00
CA VAL A 169 7.39 -0.53 -0.11
C VAL A 169 8.44 -0.47 -1.21
N GLY A 170 8.98 -1.64 -1.57
CA GLY A 170 9.76 -1.82 -2.79
C GLY A 170 8.85 -1.93 -4.01
N LEU A 171 9.15 -1.21 -5.06
CA LEU A 171 8.36 -1.15 -6.28
C LEU A 171 9.22 -1.59 -7.48
N GLN A 172 8.63 -2.34 -8.41
CA GLN A 172 9.34 -2.86 -9.59
C GLN A 172 8.55 -2.61 -10.88
N GLU A 173 9.23 -2.72 -12.02
CA GLU A 173 8.74 -2.58 -13.40
C GLU A 173 8.25 -1.19 -13.80
N LEU A 174 8.67 -0.15 -13.12
CA LEU A 174 8.11 1.18 -13.32
C LEU A 174 8.59 1.82 -14.62
N GLN A 175 7.66 2.23 -15.46
CA GLN A 175 7.92 3.16 -16.56
C GLN A 175 7.93 4.61 -16.05
N ALA A 176 8.39 5.54 -16.89
CA ALA A 176 8.46 6.96 -16.53
C ALA A 176 7.10 7.55 -16.14
N ASP A 177 6.04 7.17 -16.84
CA ASP A 177 4.67 7.60 -16.56
C ASP A 177 4.15 7.07 -15.22
N GLN A 178 4.50 5.82 -14.86
CA GLN A 178 4.15 5.24 -13.56
C GLN A 178 4.87 5.94 -12.40
N GLN A 179 6.16 6.27 -12.56
CA GLN A 179 6.90 7.03 -11.55
C GLN A 179 6.29 8.42 -11.32
N ALA A 180 5.95 9.13 -12.41
CA ALA A 180 5.29 10.44 -12.34
C ALA A 180 3.89 10.33 -11.69
N TRP A 181 3.13 9.32 -12.04
CA TRP A 181 1.81 9.07 -11.50
C TRP A 181 1.85 8.75 -10.00
N LEU A 182 2.77 7.89 -9.55
CA LEU A 182 2.95 7.60 -8.11
C LEU A 182 3.21 8.88 -7.31
N ARG A 183 4.08 9.77 -7.81
CA ARG A 183 4.35 11.05 -7.16
C ARG A 183 3.13 11.98 -7.16
N SER A 184 2.35 12.00 -8.25
CA SER A 184 1.15 12.83 -8.36
C SER A 184 0.04 12.35 -7.43
N GLU A 185 -0.21 11.04 -7.39
CA GLU A 185 -1.40 10.49 -6.73
C GLU A 185 -1.18 10.10 -5.26
N LEU A 186 0.06 9.80 -4.88
CA LEU A 186 0.41 9.33 -3.55
C LEU A 186 1.48 10.22 -2.87
N GLY A 187 1.94 11.27 -3.55
CA GLY A 187 3.00 12.14 -3.07
C GLY A 187 2.67 12.94 -1.81
N ASP A 188 1.41 13.05 -1.42
CA ASP A 188 1.02 13.65 -0.13
C ASP A 188 1.29 12.70 1.06
N LEU A 189 1.24 11.40 0.82
CA LEU A 189 1.41 10.36 1.84
C LEU A 189 2.80 9.72 1.84
N TYR A 190 3.41 9.62 0.65
CA TYR A 190 4.67 8.91 0.44
C TYR A 190 5.71 9.81 -0.22
N ASP A 191 6.96 9.64 0.20
CA ASP A 191 8.12 10.00 -0.60
C ASP A 191 8.58 8.79 -1.40
N PHE A 192 9.07 9.04 -2.63
CA PHE A 192 9.55 8.01 -3.54
C PHE A 192 10.96 8.30 -4.00
N LYS A 193 11.80 7.27 -4.03
CA LYS A 193 13.12 7.30 -4.61
C LYS A 193 13.23 6.18 -5.63
N PHE A 194 13.60 6.50 -6.86
CA PHE A 194 13.66 5.55 -7.96
C PHE A 194 15.08 5.40 -8.49
N PHE A 195 15.35 4.24 -9.06
CA PHE A 195 16.55 3.89 -9.79
C PHE A 195 16.14 3.16 -11.06
N SER A 196 16.66 3.56 -12.22
CA SER A 196 16.49 2.79 -13.44
C SER A 196 17.78 2.08 -13.83
N PRO A 197 17.80 0.75 -13.92
CA PRO A 197 18.95 0.02 -14.41
C PRO A 197 19.23 0.25 -15.91
N TYR A 198 18.30 0.87 -16.64
CA TYR A 198 18.45 1.27 -18.04
C TYR A 198 19.04 2.68 -18.22
N SER A 199 19.36 3.35 -17.14
CA SER A 199 20.04 4.64 -17.17
C SER A 199 21.50 4.46 -16.78
N PRO A 200 22.48 4.92 -17.57
CA PRO A 200 23.89 4.85 -17.20
C PRO A 200 24.25 5.60 -15.91
N THR A 201 23.39 6.51 -15.49
CA THR A 201 23.51 7.29 -14.26
C THR A 201 22.48 6.91 -13.21
N GLY A 202 21.75 5.81 -13.40
CA GLY A 202 20.69 5.38 -12.49
C GLY A 202 19.51 6.35 -12.37
N SER A 203 19.35 7.26 -13.35
CA SER A 203 18.39 8.36 -13.26
C SER A 203 16.93 7.89 -13.19
N GLU A 204 16.15 8.61 -12.43
CA GLU A 204 14.68 8.53 -12.41
C GLU A 204 14.09 8.98 -13.76
N GLY A 205 12.81 8.66 -14.01
CA GLY A 205 12.11 9.02 -15.24
C GLY A 205 12.52 8.18 -16.46
N VAL A 206 13.28 7.11 -16.26
CA VAL A 206 13.68 6.15 -17.30
C VAL A 206 12.89 4.83 -17.10
N LYS A 207 12.67 4.09 -18.18
CA LYS A 207 11.95 2.81 -18.19
C LYS A 207 12.55 1.76 -17.25
N GLY A 208 11.72 0.78 -16.87
CA GLY A 208 12.16 -0.40 -16.11
C GLY A 208 12.73 -0.06 -14.72
N ALA A 209 12.32 1.07 -14.17
CA ALA A 209 12.78 1.50 -12.88
C ALA A 209 12.24 0.61 -11.76
N GLN A 210 12.97 0.60 -10.68
CA GLN A 210 12.57 0.13 -9.38
C GLN A 210 12.78 1.23 -8.35
N GLY A 211 12.16 1.12 -7.20
CA GLY A 211 12.31 2.17 -6.21
C GLY A 211 11.76 1.80 -4.86
N ILE A 212 11.87 2.72 -3.92
CA ILE A 212 11.33 2.58 -2.58
C ILE A 212 10.40 3.76 -2.32
N GLY A 213 9.13 3.44 -1.97
CA GLY A 213 8.17 4.36 -1.41
C GLY A 213 8.17 4.25 0.12
N TYR A 214 8.09 5.38 0.82
CA TYR A 214 8.06 5.38 2.29
C TYR A 214 7.18 6.50 2.82
N LYS A 215 6.50 6.24 3.95
CA LYS A 215 5.57 7.21 4.55
C LYS A 215 6.25 8.48 5.01
N LYS A 216 5.77 9.62 4.51
CA LYS A 216 6.18 10.96 4.95
C LYS A 216 5.91 11.16 6.43
N GLY A 217 6.84 11.86 7.09
CA GLY A 217 6.74 12.18 8.52
C GLY A 217 7.03 11.00 9.45
N LYS A 218 6.75 9.77 9.04
CA LYS A 218 7.06 8.57 9.83
C LYS A 218 8.49 8.08 9.62
N LEU A 219 9.02 8.25 8.41
CA LEU A 219 10.35 7.78 8.02
C LEU A 219 11.15 8.88 7.34
N ALA A 220 12.46 8.87 7.56
CA ALA A 220 13.43 9.69 6.86
C ALA A 220 14.46 8.78 6.18
N LEU A 221 14.77 9.07 4.91
CA LEU A 221 15.76 8.35 4.12
C LEU A 221 17.09 9.09 4.12
N SER A 222 18.16 8.37 4.34
CA SER A 222 19.56 8.81 4.14
C SER A 222 20.36 7.74 3.40
N ASP A 223 21.59 8.07 3.01
CA ASP A 223 22.54 7.15 2.39
C ASP A 223 21.97 6.33 1.24
N TRP A 224 21.30 7.02 0.29
CA TRP A 224 20.73 6.38 -0.89
C TRP A 224 21.80 5.93 -1.86
N HIS A 225 21.77 4.64 -2.25
CA HIS A 225 22.63 4.01 -3.23
C HIS A 225 21.83 3.20 -4.24
N TYR A 226 22.46 2.94 -5.39
CA TYR A 226 21.96 2.02 -6.39
C TYR A 226 23.15 1.30 -7.05
N PHE A 227 22.89 0.19 -7.71
CA PHE A 227 23.89 -0.63 -8.37
C PHE A 227 23.25 -1.53 -9.42
N TRP A 228 24.07 -2.06 -10.31
CA TRP A 228 23.64 -3.03 -11.32
C TRP A 228 23.97 -4.45 -10.88
N ALA A 229 23.11 -5.42 -11.22
CA ALA A 229 23.38 -6.83 -11.09
C ALA A 229 24.25 -7.26 -12.29
N ALA A 230 25.56 -7.04 -12.16
CA ALA A 230 26.55 -7.16 -13.22
C ALA A 230 27.91 -7.51 -12.65
N ASP A 231 28.86 -7.93 -13.51
CA ASP A 231 30.25 -8.22 -13.11
C ASP A 231 30.93 -6.98 -12.49
N ASN A 232 30.60 -5.79 -12.98
CA ASN A 232 30.94 -4.53 -12.32
C ASN A 232 29.65 -3.79 -11.90
N PRO A 233 29.24 -3.91 -10.65
CA PRO A 233 28.00 -3.31 -10.17
C PRO A 233 27.97 -1.77 -10.13
N GLU A 234 29.08 -1.10 -10.44
CA GLU A 234 29.14 0.37 -10.54
C GLU A 234 28.84 0.88 -11.97
N VAL A 235 28.68 -0.03 -12.93
CA VAL A 235 28.52 0.33 -14.35
C VAL A 235 27.33 -0.40 -14.93
N MET A 236 26.50 0.36 -15.66
CA MET A 236 25.36 -0.22 -16.38
C MET A 236 25.83 -1.24 -17.43
N THR A 237 25.38 -2.45 -17.27
CA THR A 237 25.56 -3.54 -18.26
C THR A 237 24.29 -4.37 -18.34
N GLU A 238 24.12 -5.13 -19.43
CA GLU A 238 23.07 -6.12 -19.50
C GLU A 238 23.44 -7.29 -18.58
N ALA A 239 22.55 -7.59 -17.62
CA ALA A 239 22.77 -8.66 -16.67
C ALA A 239 21.97 -9.92 -16.99
N ASP A 240 20.92 -9.81 -17.80
CA ASP A 240 19.95 -10.86 -18.12
C ASP A 240 19.74 -10.90 -19.63
N VAL A 241 20.25 -11.94 -20.28
CA VAL A 241 20.25 -12.08 -21.75
C VAL A 241 19.52 -13.35 -22.15
N SER A 242 18.52 -13.21 -23.01
CA SER A 242 17.80 -14.34 -23.59
C SER A 242 18.73 -15.25 -24.39
N PRO A 243 18.81 -16.56 -24.09
CA PRO A 243 19.61 -17.50 -24.87
C PRO A 243 19.20 -17.58 -26.34
N ASP A 244 17.91 -17.34 -26.63
CA ASP A 244 17.33 -17.52 -27.97
C ASP A 244 17.46 -16.29 -28.85
N THR A 245 17.33 -15.09 -28.27
CA THR A 245 17.23 -13.81 -29.02
C THR A 245 18.43 -12.89 -28.82
N GLY A 246 19.26 -13.13 -27.81
CA GLY A 246 20.33 -12.24 -27.39
C GLY A 246 19.83 -10.89 -26.82
N THR A 247 18.52 -10.78 -26.54
CA THR A 247 17.96 -9.59 -25.92
C THR A 247 18.24 -9.59 -24.44
N GLY A 248 18.89 -8.53 -23.94
CA GLY A 248 19.23 -8.39 -22.52
C GLY A 248 18.29 -7.44 -21.77
N TYR A 249 18.18 -7.70 -20.48
CA TYR A 249 17.49 -6.83 -19.54
C TYR A 249 18.48 -6.34 -18.48
N ASN A 250 18.53 -5.05 -18.26
CA ASN A 250 19.33 -4.51 -17.18
C ASN A 250 18.62 -4.71 -15.85
N ARG A 251 19.36 -5.22 -14.87
CA ARG A 251 18.89 -5.49 -13.51
C ARG A 251 19.80 -4.83 -12.49
N GLY A 252 19.29 -4.72 -11.27
CA GLY A 252 20.06 -4.15 -10.18
C GLY A 252 19.22 -3.95 -8.94
N GLY A 253 19.76 -3.17 -8.00
CA GLY A 253 19.09 -2.83 -6.75
C GLY A 253 19.27 -1.38 -6.37
N CYS A 254 18.41 -0.93 -5.48
CA CYS A 254 18.55 0.36 -4.81
C CYS A 254 18.34 0.18 -3.31
N CYS A 255 19.01 1.00 -2.51
CA CYS A 255 18.99 0.85 -1.06
C CYS A 255 19.25 2.16 -0.35
N GLY A 256 18.97 2.19 0.94
CA GLY A 256 19.26 3.30 1.81
C GLY A 256 19.02 3.02 3.28
N VAL A 257 19.39 3.94 4.12
CA VAL A 257 19.14 3.91 5.56
C VAL A 257 17.85 4.67 5.86
N PHE A 258 16.91 3.99 6.47
CA PHE A 258 15.63 4.58 6.91
C PHE A 258 15.64 4.75 8.42
N THR A 259 15.31 5.94 8.87
CA THR A 259 15.18 6.29 10.29
C THR A 259 13.71 6.47 10.63
N HIS A 260 13.18 5.68 11.56
CA HIS A 260 11.86 5.93 12.14
C HIS A 260 11.93 7.18 13.01
N THR A 261 11.20 8.23 12.62
CA THR A 261 11.37 9.59 13.16
C THR A 261 11.02 9.68 14.64
N ALA A 262 10.03 8.93 15.11
CA ALA A 262 9.57 8.97 16.50
C ALA A 262 10.52 8.23 17.45
N SER A 263 11.06 7.04 17.08
CA SER A 263 11.90 6.23 17.97
C SER A 263 13.40 6.37 17.68
N GLY A 264 13.78 6.95 16.53
CA GLY A 264 15.17 7.02 16.08
C GLY A 264 15.77 5.65 15.72
N VAL A 265 14.95 4.60 15.58
CA VAL A 265 15.39 3.30 15.07
C VAL A 265 15.81 3.45 13.62
N GLN A 266 16.99 2.94 13.30
CA GLN A 266 17.53 2.91 11.94
C GLN A 266 17.50 1.50 11.39
N MET A 267 17.23 1.38 10.09
CA MET A 267 17.27 0.12 9.35
C MET A 267 17.80 0.36 7.94
N PHE A 268 18.47 -0.62 7.40
CA PHE A 268 18.88 -0.63 6.01
C PHE A 268 17.83 -1.37 5.18
N VAL A 269 17.35 -0.76 4.11
CA VAL A 269 16.37 -1.41 3.21
C VAL A 269 16.92 -1.39 1.80
N MET A 270 16.91 -2.56 1.17
CA MET A 270 17.31 -2.77 -0.21
C MET A 270 16.14 -3.35 -0.99
N ASN A 271 15.87 -2.78 -2.16
CA ASN A 271 14.87 -3.26 -3.11
C ASN A 271 15.54 -3.70 -4.41
N ASN A 272 15.07 -4.80 -4.99
CA ASN A 272 15.54 -5.27 -6.28
C ASN A 272 14.40 -5.67 -7.22
N HIS A 273 14.79 -5.92 -8.46
CA HIS A 273 14.08 -6.74 -9.44
C HIS A 273 15.09 -7.72 -10.01
N GLY A 274 14.95 -9.01 -9.67
CA GLY A 274 15.88 -10.07 -10.03
C GLY A 274 15.99 -10.30 -11.54
N CYS A 275 17.03 -11.00 -11.95
CA CYS A 275 17.19 -11.42 -13.34
C CYS A 275 16.08 -12.41 -13.72
N LEU A 276 15.57 -12.29 -14.96
CA LEU A 276 14.47 -13.13 -15.44
C LEU A 276 14.93 -14.56 -15.77
N PHE A 277 16.18 -14.72 -16.21
CA PHE A 277 16.74 -16.02 -16.59
C PHE A 277 17.60 -16.61 -15.49
N ASP A 278 17.54 -17.93 -15.31
CA ASP A 278 18.16 -18.65 -14.20
C ASP A 278 19.68 -18.44 -14.11
N GLU A 279 20.39 -18.49 -15.26
CA GLU A 279 21.86 -18.37 -15.27
C GLU A 279 22.33 -17.00 -14.78
N PRO A 280 21.92 -15.86 -15.36
CA PRO A 280 22.31 -14.56 -14.84
C PRO A 280 21.73 -14.29 -13.44
N ASN A 281 20.55 -14.80 -13.10
CA ASN A 281 19.99 -14.65 -11.76
C ASN A 281 20.88 -15.35 -10.71
N ALA A 282 21.31 -16.58 -10.97
CA ALA A 282 22.24 -17.30 -10.12
C ALA A 282 23.62 -16.63 -10.06
N LYS A 283 24.14 -16.20 -11.23
CA LYS A 283 25.43 -15.53 -11.35
C LYS A 283 25.51 -14.26 -10.50
N TYR A 284 24.46 -13.45 -10.49
CA TYR A 284 24.50 -12.14 -9.84
C TYR A 284 23.84 -12.11 -8.45
N ALA A 285 23.32 -13.22 -7.94
CA ALA A 285 22.69 -13.27 -6.63
C ALA A 285 23.63 -12.76 -5.51
N HIS A 286 24.93 -13.07 -5.58
CA HIS A 286 25.91 -12.63 -4.58
C HIS A 286 26.12 -11.10 -4.57
N VAL A 287 25.84 -10.40 -5.68
CA VAL A 287 26.02 -8.94 -5.77
C VAL A 287 25.17 -8.23 -4.72
N TYR A 288 23.96 -8.69 -4.46
CA TYR A 288 23.08 -8.08 -3.46
C TYR A 288 23.66 -8.20 -2.04
N LEU A 289 24.26 -9.34 -1.70
CA LEU A 289 24.95 -9.55 -0.42
C LEU A 289 26.15 -8.63 -0.28
N ASP A 290 26.94 -8.50 -1.34
CA ASP A 290 28.12 -7.65 -1.34
C ASP A 290 27.77 -6.17 -1.26
N ARG A 291 26.65 -5.75 -1.86
CA ARG A 291 26.14 -4.38 -1.76
C ARG A 291 25.60 -4.07 -0.36
N GLU A 292 24.88 -5.00 0.27
CA GLU A 292 24.48 -4.84 1.67
C GLU A 292 25.69 -4.66 2.57
N LYS A 293 26.69 -5.53 2.48
CA LYS A 293 27.93 -5.42 3.26
C LYS A 293 28.68 -4.09 2.99
N LYS A 294 28.67 -3.62 1.73
CA LYS A 294 29.34 -2.38 1.32
C LYS A 294 28.65 -1.15 1.89
N TYR A 295 27.31 -1.11 1.88
CA TYR A 295 26.56 0.10 2.21
C TYR A 295 26.00 0.09 3.65
N ASN A 296 25.70 -1.08 4.23
CA ASN A 296 25.27 -1.23 5.63
C ASN A 296 26.47 -1.37 6.57
N THR A 297 27.40 -0.42 6.52
CA THR A 297 28.64 -0.47 7.32
C THR A 297 28.39 -0.38 8.84
N ALA A 298 27.27 0.18 9.25
CA ALA A 298 26.86 0.26 10.66
C ALA A 298 26.25 -1.05 11.19
N GLY A 299 26.04 -2.05 10.33
CA GLY A 299 25.42 -3.33 10.72
C GLY A 299 23.98 -3.18 11.20
N LEU A 300 23.24 -2.22 10.66
CA LEU A 300 21.84 -1.98 11.00
C LEU A 300 20.98 -3.21 10.68
N PRO A 301 19.86 -3.40 11.38
CA PRO A 301 18.81 -4.32 10.96
C PRO A 301 18.51 -4.09 9.48
N SER A 302 18.51 -5.15 8.67
CA SER A 302 18.36 -4.99 7.22
C SER A 302 17.18 -5.78 6.66
N PHE A 303 16.55 -5.19 5.63
CA PHE A 303 15.49 -5.80 4.85
C PHE A 303 15.89 -5.81 3.38
N PHE A 304 15.81 -6.98 2.76
CA PHE A 304 15.98 -7.14 1.33
C PHE A 304 14.63 -7.56 0.75
N ILE A 305 14.03 -6.67 -0.02
CA ILE A 305 12.68 -6.79 -0.56
C ILE A 305 12.70 -6.73 -2.07
N GLY A 306 11.72 -7.30 -2.73
CA GLY A 306 11.60 -7.21 -4.18
C GLY A 306 10.99 -8.44 -4.83
N ASP A 307 10.83 -8.34 -6.14
CA ASP A 307 10.60 -9.45 -7.04
C ASP A 307 11.96 -10.06 -7.39
N MET A 308 12.20 -11.27 -6.89
CA MET A 308 13.49 -11.96 -7.07
C MET A 308 13.53 -12.75 -8.38
N ASN A 309 12.42 -12.88 -9.12
CA ASN A 309 12.27 -13.77 -10.26
C ASN A 309 12.79 -15.21 -9.97
N GLU A 310 12.60 -15.66 -8.75
CA GLU A 310 13.09 -16.94 -8.25
C GLU A 310 12.08 -17.55 -7.28
N THR A 311 11.80 -18.82 -7.45
CA THR A 311 10.97 -19.57 -6.51
C THR A 311 11.80 -20.11 -5.33
N PRO A 312 11.18 -20.55 -4.21
CA PRO A 312 11.88 -21.16 -3.09
C PRO A 312 12.59 -22.45 -3.54
N ASN A 313 13.79 -22.32 -4.06
CA ASN A 313 14.61 -23.38 -4.61
C ASN A 313 15.79 -23.68 -3.70
N THR A 314 15.83 -24.87 -3.12
CA THR A 314 16.90 -25.31 -2.19
C THR A 314 18.06 -26.02 -2.89
N THR A 315 18.13 -25.96 -4.21
CA THR A 315 19.29 -26.49 -4.95
C THR A 315 20.52 -25.64 -4.65
N PRO A 316 21.67 -26.25 -4.31
CA PRO A 316 22.90 -25.50 -4.08
C PRO A 316 23.26 -24.60 -5.26
N GLY A 317 23.55 -23.32 -4.97
CA GLY A 317 23.88 -22.31 -5.98
C GLY A 317 22.66 -21.60 -6.59
N SER A 318 21.43 -21.94 -6.20
CA SER A 318 20.26 -21.15 -6.59
C SER A 318 20.30 -19.77 -5.94
N PRO A 319 19.68 -18.74 -6.56
CA PRO A 319 19.56 -17.42 -5.95
C PRO A 319 18.90 -17.46 -4.57
N TYR A 320 17.83 -18.24 -4.42
CA TYR A 320 17.13 -18.37 -3.15
C TYR A 320 18.04 -18.91 -2.04
N MET A 321 18.85 -19.94 -2.32
CA MET A 321 19.83 -20.46 -1.34
C MET A 321 20.87 -19.40 -0.98
N THR A 322 21.39 -18.69 -1.98
CA THR A 322 22.35 -17.60 -1.77
C THR A 322 21.76 -16.52 -0.85
N TYR A 323 20.50 -16.15 -1.04
CA TYR A 323 19.84 -15.17 -0.19
C TYR A 323 19.59 -15.70 1.22
N THR A 324 19.12 -16.96 1.36
CA THR A 324 18.76 -17.55 2.65
C THR A 324 19.96 -17.98 3.49
N GLU A 325 21.14 -18.11 2.91
CA GLU A 325 22.40 -18.23 3.66
C GLU A 325 22.77 -16.94 4.40
N TYR A 326 22.25 -15.81 3.96
CA TYR A 326 22.58 -14.49 4.49
C TYR A 326 21.44 -13.81 5.22
N TRP A 327 20.22 -13.86 4.69
CA TRP A 327 19.00 -13.34 5.27
C TRP A 327 18.02 -14.45 5.64
N LYS A 328 17.12 -14.15 6.55
CA LYS A 328 15.97 -14.99 6.84
C LYS A 328 14.81 -14.62 5.92
N ASP A 329 14.10 -15.61 5.42
CA ASP A 329 12.88 -15.44 4.65
C ASP A 329 11.69 -15.23 5.60
N ALA A 330 11.07 -14.06 5.56
CA ALA A 330 9.98 -13.71 6.46
C ALA A 330 8.77 -14.66 6.37
N PHE A 331 8.49 -15.21 5.19
CA PHE A 331 7.46 -16.24 5.06
C PHE A 331 7.75 -17.46 5.92
N ASN A 332 8.98 -17.95 5.92
CA ASN A 332 9.37 -19.14 6.67
C ASN A 332 9.46 -18.88 8.18
N GLU A 333 9.86 -17.67 8.56
CA GLU A 333 9.98 -17.25 9.98
C GLU A 333 8.64 -16.88 10.63
N THR A 334 7.59 -16.69 9.83
CA THR A 334 6.24 -16.42 10.34
C THR A 334 5.49 -17.73 10.56
N ALA A 335 4.89 -17.89 11.73
CA ALA A 335 4.05 -19.05 12.02
C ALA A 335 2.84 -19.09 11.08
N SER A 336 2.36 -20.27 10.73
CA SER A 336 1.31 -20.45 9.71
C SER A 336 -0.01 -19.74 10.05
N GLN A 337 -0.35 -19.64 11.33
CA GLN A 337 -1.55 -18.92 11.79
C GLN A 337 -1.43 -17.40 11.67
N ASP A 338 -0.21 -16.90 11.51
CA ASP A 338 0.09 -15.46 11.37
C ASP A 338 0.40 -15.09 9.91
N ARG A 339 0.05 -15.98 8.97
CA ARG A 339 0.15 -15.73 7.52
C ARG A 339 -1.23 -15.55 6.93
N THR A 340 -1.37 -14.56 6.03
CA THR A 340 -2.60 -14.30 5.29
C THR A 340 -2.34 -14.33 3.79
N GLY A 341 -3.32 -14.82 3.03
CA GLY A 341 -3.27 -14.87 1.57
C GLY A 341 -2.60 -16.11 1.00
N PRO A 342 -2.48 -16.18 -0.34
CA PRO A 342 -1.90 -17.32 -1.04
C PRO A 342 -0.38 -17.39 -0.86
N GLN A 343 0.18 -18.58 -1.10
CA GLN A 343 1.63 -18.73 -1.16
C GLN A 343 2.21 -18.19 -2.49
N SER A 344 1.44 -18.28 -3.58
CA SER A 344 1.82 -17.72 -4.87
C SER A 344 1.74 -16.20 -4.84
N THR A 345 2.80 -15.51 -5.25
CA THR A 345 2.83 -14.04 -5.34
C THR A 345 2.61 -13.54 -6.76
N PHE A 346 2.99 -14.32 -7.77
CA PHE A 346 2.65 -14.09 -9.16
C PHE A 346 1.26 -14.67 -9.48
N ASN A 347 0.40 -13.89 -10.12
CA ASN A 347 -0.98 -14.27 -10.47
C ASN A 347 -1.29 -14.19 -11.98
N GLY A 348 -0.51 -13.41 -12.76
CA GLY A 348 -0.73 -13.23 -14.20
C GLY A 348 -2.11 -12.66 -14.52
N PHE A 349 -2.68 -11.83 -13.64
CA PHE A 349 -4.05 -11.31 -13.66
C PHE A 349 -5.15 -12.38 -13.57
N ASN A 350 -4.83 -13.56 -13.09
CA ASN A 350 -5.76 -14.66 -12.87
C ASN A 350 -5.79 -15.05 -11.39
N ALA A 351 -6.72 -15.94 -11.03
CA ALA A 351 -6.71 -16.52 -9.69
C ALA A 351 -5.36 -17.24 -9.45
N PRO A 352 -4.79 -17.11 -8.21
CA PRO A 352 -3.49 -17.67 -7.92
C PRO A 352 -3.47 -19.17 -8.18
N GLN A 353 -2.48 -19.61 -8.96
CA GLN A 353 -2.31 -21.02 -9.31
C GLN A 353 -0.94 -21.50 -8.84
N GLY A 354 -0.93 -22.65 -8.12
CA GLY A 354 0.32 -23.23 -7.69
C GLY A 354 0.98 -22.52 -6.50
N LYS A 355 2.31 -22.54 -6.48
CA LYS A 355 3.14 -22.03 -5.37
C LYS A 355 4.27 -21.14 -5.88
N THR A 356 4.02 -20.37 -6.91
CA THR A 356 5.00 -19.49 -7.54
C THR A 356 5.19 -18.25 -6.68
N ARG A 357 6.09 -18.33 -5.72
CA ARG A 357 6.47 -17.22 -4.87
C ARG A 357 7.77 -16.62 -5.39
N GLU A 358 7.71 -15.41 -5.88
CA GLU A 358 8.81 -14.67 -6.53
C GLU A 358 9.08 -13.35 -5.82
N ASP A 359 8.10 -12.85 -5.05
CA ASP A 359 8.19 -11.64 -4.27
C ASP A 359 8.49 -11.98 -2.80
N TYR A 360 9.49 -11.30 -2.24
CA TYR A 360 10.01 -11.64 -0.91
C TYR A 360 10.21 -10.42 -0.03
N VAL A 361 10.12 -10.68 1.27
CA VAL A 361 10.68 -9.87 2.33
C VAL A 361 11.69 -10.73 3.06
N PHE A 362 12.96 -10.50 2.80
CA PHE A 362 14.05 -11.08 3.58
C PHE A 362 14.51 -10.09 4.65
N PHE A 363 15.01 -10.59 5.78
CA PHE A 363 15.48 -9.73 6.86
C PHE A 363 16.69 -10.33 7.58
N ARG A 364 17.48 -9.43 8.21
CA ARG A 364 18.70 -9.82 8.92
C ARG A 364 19.10 -8.79 9.97
N GLY A 365 19.76 -9.28 11.02
CA GLY A 365 20.40 -8.43 12.04
C GLY A 365 19.42 -7.76 13.00
N GLY A 366 19.96 -7.17 14.06
CA GLY A 366 19.19 -6.49 15.07
C GLY A 366 18.19 -7.38 15.82
N THR A 367 17.32 -6.76 16.57
CA THR A 367 16.14 -7.42 17.13
C THR A 367 14.95 -7.15 16.20
N ILE A 368 14.64 -8.11 15.33
CA ILE A 368 13.54 -8.07 14.37
C ILE A 368 12.53 -9.15 14.75
N VAL A 369 11.28 -8.74 14.98
CA VAL A 369 10.18 -9.64 15.28
C VAL A 369 9.10 -9.49 14.22
N ILE A 370 8.95 -10.51 13.36
CA ILE A 370 7.83 -10.56 12.40
C ILE A 370 6.56 -10.92 13.16
N LYS A 371 5.55 -10.08 13.06
CA LYS A 371 4.25 -10.27 13.70
C LYS A 371 3.26 -10.95 12.79
N HIS A 372 3.27 -10.56 11.51
CA HIS A 372 2.36 -11.09 10.50
C HIS A 372 3.01 -11.02 9.11
N TYR A 373 2.69 -11.98 8.27
CA TYR A 373 3.04 -12.00 6.84
C TYR A 373 1.76 -11.98 6.01
N THR A 374 1.69 -11.12 5.01
CA THR A 374 0.54 -11.04 4.12
C THR A 374 1.00 -11.07 2.65
N CYS A 375 0.34 -11.94 1.86
CA CYS A 375 0.29 -11.86 0.41
C CYS A 375 -1.14 -11.42 0.06
N ASP A 376 -1.34 -10.14 -0.27
CA ASP A 376 -2.70 -9.59 -0.42
C ASP A 376 -3.26 -9.87 -1.81
N ASN A 377 -4.22 -10.77 -1.87
CA ASN A 377 -4.92 -11.16 -3.09
C ASN A 377 -6.29 -10.49 -3.28
N THR A 378 -6.46 -9.31 -2.74
CA THR A 378 -7.70 -8.53 -2.84
C THR A 378 -7.97 -8.13 -4.28
N LEU A 379 -9.23 -8.24 -4.68
CA LEU A 379 -9.73 -7.77 -5.98
C LEU A 379 -10.25 -6.32 -5.84
N TYR A 380 -9.98 -5.52 -6.86
CA TYR A 380 -10.37 -4.11 -6.91
C TYR A 380 -11.21 -3.83 -8.16
N GLY A 381 -11.89 -2.71 -8.21
CA GLY A 381 -12.49 -2.12 -9.41
C GLY A 381 -13.25 -3.10 -10.32
N GLY A 382 -14.32 -3.73 -9.83
CA GLY A 382 -15.11 -4.68 -10.63
C GLY A 382 -14.61 -6.13 -10.59
N GLY A 383 -13.80 -6.49 -9.58
CA GLY A 383 -13.35 -7.86 -9.37
C GLY A 383 -12.08 -8.23 -10.15
N ASN A 384 -11.18 -7.26 -10.36
CA ASN A 384 -9.91 -7.46 -11.05
C ASN A 384 -8.73 -7.27 -10.12
N TYR A 385 -7.61 -7.94 -10.39
CA TYR A 385 -6.35 -7.66 -9.71
C TYR A 385 -5.76 -6.33 -10.18
N ALA A 386 -5.00 -5.69 -9.31
CA ALA A 386 -4.37 -4.41 -9.59
C ALA A 386 -3.06 -4.57 -10.37
N SER A 387 -2.35 -5.68 -10.17
CA SER A 387 -1.14 -6.10 -10.90
C SER A 387 -1.18 -7.60 -11.17
N ASP A 388 -0.28 -8.10 -12.01
CA ASP A 388 -0.03 -9.53 -12.22
C ASP A 388 0.80 -10.17 -11.09
N HIS A 389 1.27 -9.36 -10.14
CA HIS A 389 1.79 -9.77 -8.84
C HIS A 389 0.87 -9.32 -7.72
N PHE A 390 0.93 -10.01 -6.59
CA PHE A 390 0.30 -9.56 -5.34
C PHE A 390 1.27 -8.74 -4.51
N PRO A 391 0.82 -7.69 -3.81
CA PRO A 391 1.65 -7.06 -2.80
C PRO A 391 1.94 -8.03 -1.66
N VAL A 392 3.21 -8.08 -1.25
CA VAL A 392 3.69 -8.90 -0.15
C VAL A 392 4.27 -8.01 0.93
N TYR A 393 3.86 -8.21 2.18
CA TYR A 393 4.37 -7.42 3.29
C TYR A 393 4.38 -8.16 4.62
N VAL A 394 5.13 -7.60 5.55
CA VAL A 394 5.18 -8.02 6.94
C VAL A 394 4.84 -6.86 7.86
N ASP A 395 4.11 -7.16 8.94
CA ASP A 395 4.05 -6.32 10.10
C ASP A 395 5.19 -6.73 11.04
N VAL A 396 6.07 -5.78 11.36
CA VAL A 396 7.33 -6.07 12.04
C VAL A 396 7.63 -5.06 13.14
N THR A 397 8.21 -5.53 14.24
CA THR A 397 8.86 -4.67 15.24
C THR A 397 10.37 -4.76 15.07
N VAL A 398 11.02 -3.62 14.93
CA VAL A 398 12.49 -3.47 14.86
C VAL A 398 12.94 -2.71 16.09
N SER A 399 13.89 -3.27 16.84
CA SER A 399 14.49 -2.62 18.01
C SER A 399 15.97 -2.33 17.78
N LYS A 400 16.49 -1.32 18.50
CA LYS A 400 17.92 -0.98 18.52
C LYS A 400 18.77 -2.11 19.03
#